data_39d478c085c06684edbc3028aa65f3d4
#
_entry.id   39d478c085c06684edbc3028aa65f3d4
#
_cell.length_a   1.000
_cell.length_b   1.000
_cell.length_c   1.000
_cell.angle_alpha   90.00
_cell.angle_beta   90.00
_cell.angle_gamma   90.00
#
_symmetry.space_group_name_H-M   'P 1'
#
loop_
_entity.id
_entity.type
_entity.pdbx_description
1 polymer ?
#
loop_
_entity_poly.entity_id
_entity_poly.type
_entity_poly.pdbx_seq_one_letter_code
_entity_poly.pdbx_strand_id
1 'polypeptide(L)'
;MRRTLICFGWVILLPGCGSGTDTGGAAPAKTSSGTTFDPPATPAGYVRLDSKTVANIPPGGDVTYCQYVMAPFDHDVDVLDVRGAQSSAGHHAAVFTYADDGSTAIGTSEPCMGTEFTSGSLGADAGNSSSSLLAIGAYLGAIGGATQGSSAATLPPGVAFRMKKGNGIMLNVHYLNTTRDAVDGNTAIDIKFADADPSRTIASMFVNVNIGFTIAPDAHTSSTIDCVAQSDLNLLLMANHMHEFGTSASTEVIPAGSTTPTMLHEDKTWTYEMQFNPVYTDWSVAQPYVVHAGDTIRTTCNWANTTSDAMTFPREMCVGVGFALAPSGADTVPMCAQGAWIPTGI
;
A
#
# COMPACT_ATOMS: atom_id res chain seq x y z
N MET A 1 29.02 -8.36 -54.54
CA MET A 1 28.05 -9.15 -55.32
C MET A 1 26.65 -8.59 -55.11
N ARG A 2 26.09 -8.09 -56.21
CA ARG A 2 24.75 -7.51 -56.24
C ARG A 2 23.69 -8.64 -56.29
N ARG A 3 22.55 -8.47 -55.60
CA ARG A 3 21.24 -9.07 -55.94
C ARG A 3 20.15 -8.16 -55.29
N THR A 4 19.53 -7.41 -56.02
CA THR A 4 18.36 -7.21 -56.88
C THR A 4 17.04 -7.43 -56.12
N LEU A 5 16.28 -6.29 -55.98
CA LEU A 5 14.88 -6.17 -55.62
C LEU A 5 13.98 -6.95 -56.54
N ILE A 6 12.87 -7.44 -56.01
CA ILE A 6 11.60 -7.62 -56.78
C ILE A 6 10.44 -7.08 -55.89
N CYS A 7 9.82 -6.00 -56.38
CA CYS A 7 8.52 -5.51 -55.92
C CYS A 7 7.41 -6.33 -56.60
N PHE A 8 6.39 -6.73 -55.83
CA PHE A 8 5.08 -7.06 -56.38
C PHE A 8 4.01 -6.15 -55.76
N GLY A 9 3.53 -5.25 -56.57
CA GLY A 9 2.37 -4.44 -56.26
C GLY A 9 1.08 -5.21 -56.60
N TRP A 10 0.09 -5.02 -55.71
CA TRP A 10 -1.32 -5.30 -56.03
C TRP A 10 -2.13 -4.04 -55.83
N VAL A 11 -2.64 -3.54 -56.95
CA VAL A 11 -3.67 -2.50 -57.04
C VAL A 11 -5.01 -3.20 -56.84
N ILE A 12 -5.83 -2.75 -55.92
CA ILE A 12 -7.26 -3.05 -55.90
C ILE A 12 -8.05 -1.76 -55.79
N LEU A 13 -8.91 -1.59 -56.76
CA LEU A 13 -9.83 -0.52 -57.07
C LEU A 13 -10.86 -0.27 -55.92
N LEU A 14 -11.12 0.98 -55.64
CA LEU A 14 -12.26 1.44 -54.85
C LEU A 14 -13.52 1.52 -55.73
N PRO A 15 -14.68 1.22 -55.20
CA PRO A 15 -15.93 1.78 -55.75
C PRO A 15 -16.67 2.64 -54.70
N GLY A 16 -17.04 3.81 -55.12
CA GLY A 16 -18.35 4.38 -54.92
C GLY A 16 -18.64 5.08 -53.58
N CYS A 17 -18.62 6.42 -53.60
CA CYS A 17 -19.30 7.28 -52.64
C CYS A 17 -20.82 7.00 -52.63
N GLY A 18 -21.33 6.64 -51.45
CA GLY A 18 -22.75 6.68 -51.10
C GLY A 18 -22.92 7.61 -49.92
N SER A 19 -23.56 8.77 -50.13
CA SER A 19 -23.99 9.70 -49.10
C SER A 19 -25.19 9.11 -48.34
N GLY A 20 -24.92 8.48 -47.21
CA GLY A 20 -25.94 8.08 -46.24
C GLY A 20 -25.82 8.95 -45.01
N THR A 21 -26.84 9.74 -44.72
CA THR A 21 -27.01 10.45 -43.45
C THR A 21 -27.37 9.42 -42.36
N ASP A 22 -26.40 8.87 -41.71
CA ASP A 22 -26.63 8.03 -40.52
C ASP A 22 -26.77 8.95 -39.27
N THR A 23 -28.01 9.02 -38.81
CA THR A 23 -28.34 9.48 -37.46
C THR A 23 -27.73 8.47 -36.48
N GLY A 24 -26.58 8.81 -35.94
CA GLY A 24 -25.88 7.98 -34.94
C GLY A 24 -26.72 7.76 -33.70
N GLY A 25 -27.44 6.65 -33.67
CA GLY A 25 -27.89 6.07 -32.43
C GLY A 25 -26.66 5.58 -31.65
N ALA A 26 -26.44 6.16 -30.47
CA ALA A 26 -25.45 5.64 -29.54
C ALA A 26 -25.73 4.15 -29.32
N ALA A 27 -24.74 3.31 -29.58
CA ALA A 27 -24.83 1.88 -29.24
C ALA A 27 -25.14 1.78 -27.74
N PRO A 28 -26.09 0.93 -27.33
CA PRO A 28 -26.38 0.75 -25.92
C PRO A 28 -25.08 0.29 -25.24
N ALA A 29 -24.74 0.96 -24.15
CA ALA A 29 -23.63 0.58 -23.28
C ALA A 29 -23.86 -0.91 -22.95
N LYS A 30 -22.89 -1.76 -23.29
CA LYS A 30 -22.90 -3.18 -22.87
C LYS A 30 -22.94 -3.17 -21.36
N THR A 31 -24.02 -3.67 -20.78
CA THR A 31 -24.10 -3.98 -19.35
C THR A 31 -22.98 -4.95 -19.04
N SER A 32 -22.20 -4.66 -17.98
CA SER A 32 -21.13 -5.53 -17.50
C SER A 32 -21.65 -6.97 -17.42
N SER A 33 -20.89 -7.91 -17.93
CA SER A 33 -21.15 -9.34 -17.70
C SER A 33 -20.77 -9.61 -16.23
N GLY A 34 -21.70 -9.33 -15.33
CA GLY A 34 -21.48 -9.46 -13.90
C GLY A 34 -21.17 -10.91 -13.53
N THR A 35 -19.90 -11.25 -13.45
CA THR A 35 -19.51 -12.35 -12.58
C THR A 35 -19.74 -11.85 -11.16
N THR A 36 -20.77 -12.37 -10.52
CA THR A 36 -21.07 -12.07 -9.12
C THR A 36 -19.86 -12.44 -8.30
N PHE A 37 -19.26 -11.45 -7.60
CA PHE A 37 -18.22 -11.74 -6.63
C PHE A 37 -18.84 -12.54 -5.48
N ASP A 38 -18.38 -13.77 -5.33
CA ASP A 38 -18.79 -14.69 -4.27
C ASP A 38 -17.57 -15.00 -3.40
N PRO A 39 -17.30 -14.17 -2.37
CA PRO A 39 -16.16 -14.39 -1.50
C PRO A 39 -16.37 -15.66 -0.66
N PRO A 40 -15.29 -16.31 -0.19
CA PRO A 40 -15.39 -17.41 0.75
C PRO A 40 -16.28 -17.05 1.94
N ALA A 41 -16.95 -18.03 2.52
CA ALA A 41 -17.78 -17.81 3.71
C ALA A 41 -16.93 -17.23 4.85
N THR A 42 -17.47 -16.22 5.55
CA THR A 42 -16.78 -15.62 6.70
C THR A 42 -16.49 -16.71 7.74
N PRO A 43 -15.22 -16.87 8.17
CA PRO A 43 -14.90 -17.88 9.17
C PRO A 43 -15.55 -17.57 10.51
N ALA A 44 -15.81 -18.61 11.30
CA ALA A 44 -16.40 -18.42 12.63
C ALA A 44 -15.52 -17.52 13.52
N GLY A 45 -16.14 -16.52 14.15
CA GLY A 45 -15.46 -15.55 15.03
C GLY A 45 -14.77 -14.39 14.29
N TYR A 46 -14.99 -14.25 12.98
CA TYR A 46 -14.56 -13.09 12.21
C TYR A 46 -15.72 -12.15 11.92
N VAL A 47 -15.39 -10.88 11.75
CA VAL A 47 -16.29 -9.85 11.25
C VAL A 47 -15.89 -9.52 9.82
N ARG A 48 -16.84 -9.55 8.89
CA ARG A 48 -16.62 -9.18 7.49
C ARG A 48 -16.83 -7.70 7.29
N LEU A 49 -15.89 -7.08 6.59
CA LEU A 49 -15.97 -5.76 6.01
C LEU A 49 -15.96 -5.92 4.50
N ASP A 50 -17.06 -5.55 3.86
CA ASP A 50 -17.17 -5.55 2.40
C ASP A 50 -16.89 -4.17 1.85
N SER A 51 -16.10 -4.10 0.78
CA SER A 51 -15.91 -2.86 0.04
C SER A 51 -17.19 -2.44 -0.68
N LYS A 52 -17.35 -1.16 -0.94
CA LYS A 52 -18.28 -0.71 -1.97
C LYS A 52 -17.78 -1.17 -3.33
N THR A 53 -18.69 -1.59 -4.20
CA THR A 53 -18.36 -1.95 -5.57
C THR A 53 -17.77 -0.76 -6.32
N VAL A 54 -16.62 -0.95 -6.94
CA VAL A 54 -16.06 -0.05 -7.95
C VAL A 54 -16.56 -0.54 -9.30
N ALA A 55 -17.60 0.10 -9.81
CA ALA A 55 -18.33 -0.37 -10.99
C ALA A 55 -17.64 -0.01 -12.31
N ASN A 56 -17.79 -0.89 -13.29
CA ASN A 56 -17.43 -0.62 -14.69
C ASN A 56 -15.96 -0.24 -14.91
N ILE A 57 -15.02 -0.90 -14.25
CA ILE A 57 -13.59 -0.73 -14.49
C ILE A 57 -13.32 -1.15 -15.95
N PRO A 58 -12.88 -0.24 -16.85
CA PRO A 58 -12.71 -0.55 -18.26
C PRO A 58 -11.54 -1.53 -18.49
N PRO A 59 -11.48 -2.18 -19.66
CA PRO A 59 -10.29 -2.95 -20.05
C PRO A 59 -9.02 -2.12 -19.94
N GLY A 60 -7.98 -2.67 -19.28
CA GLY A 60 -6.74 -1.97 -18.97
C GLY A 60 -6.88 -0.91 -17.88
N GLY A 61 -8.02 -0.81 -17.23
CA GLY A 61 -8.24 0.11 -16.11
C GLY A 61 -7.43 -0.31 -14.89
N ASP A 62 -6.68 0.64 -14.35
CA ASP A 62 -5.87 0.54 -13.15
C ASP A 62 -6.38 1.61 -12.16
N VAL A 63 -7.05 1.18 -11.10
CA VAL A 63 -7.77 2.10 -10.21
C VAL A 63 -7.62 1.71 -8.74
N THR A 64 -7.38 2.70 -7.91
CA THR A 64 -7.33 2.55 -6.45
C THR A 64 -8.40 3.42 -5.78
N TYR A 65 -9.05 2.86 -4.77
CA TYR A 65 -10.07 3.53 -3.98
C TYR A 65 -9.77 3.41 -2.49
N CYS A 66 -9.97 4.51 -1.77
CA CYS A 66 -10.04 4.54 -0.31
C CYS A 66 -11.49 4.53 0.13
N GLN A 67 -11.83 3.59 0.99
CA GLN A 67 -13.18 3.41 1.49
C GLN A 67 -13.18 3.40 3.01
N TYR A 68 -13.87 4.36 3.59
CA TYR A 68 -13.94 4.53 5.04
C TYR A 68 -15.13 3.77 5.58
N VAL A 69 -14.88 2.80 6.43
CA VAL A 69 -15.89 1.92 7.00
C VAL A 69 -16.01 2.12 8.52
N MET A 70 -17.19 1.87 9.03
CA MET A 70 -17.42 1.95 10.46
C MET A 70 -16.68 0.84 11.18
N ALA A 71 -15.94 1.19 12.23
CA ALA A 71 -15.37 0.20 13.13
C ALA A 71 -16.50 -0.57 13.84
N PRO A 72 -16.45 -1.91 13.83
CA PRO A 72 -17.56 -2.72 14.37
C PRO A 72 -17.51 -2.88 15.90
N PHE A 73 -16.87 -1.94 16.61
CA PHE A 73 -16.70 -1.97 18.07
C PHE A 73 -16.76 -0.56 18.68
N ASP A 74 -17.12 -0.50 19.95
CA ASP A 74 -17.24 0.73 20.74
C ASP A 74 -16.30 0.78 21.96
N HIS A 75 -15.31 -0.10 21.99
CA HIS A 75 -14.28 -0.26 23.02
C HIS A 75 -12.94 -0.61 22.38
N ASP A 76 -11.86 -0.66 23.17
CA ASP A 76 -10.56 -1.08 22.68
C ASP A 76 -10.59 -2.58 22.32
N VAL A 77 -10.04 -2.92 21.15
CA VAL A 77 -9.98 -4.30 20.66
C VAL A 77 -8.57 -4.67 20.17
N ASP A 78 -8.32 -5.96 20.15
CA ASP A 78 -7.13 -6.57 19.58
C ASP A 78 -7.49 -7.24 18.25
N VAL A 79 -6.78 -6.91 17.19
CA VAL A 79 -6.83 -7.61 15.90
C VAL A 79 -5.87 -8.78 15.97
N LEU A 80 -6.42 -10.00 15.80
CA LEU A 80 -5.67 -11.25 15.94
C LEU A 80 -5.33 -11.89 14.60
N ASP A 81 -6.15 -11.65 13.57
CA ASP A 81 -5.97 -12.21 12.23
C ASP A 81 -6.77 -11.39 11.22
N VAL A 82 -6.25 -11.27 10.00
CA VAL A 82 -6.91 -10.60 8.89
C VAL A 82 -6.81 -11.48 7.66
N ARG A 83 -7.93 -11.69 6.99
CA ARG A 83 -8.04 -12.44 5.74
C ARG A 83 -8.81 -11.63 4.74
N GLY A 84 -8.51 -11.80 3.47
CA GLY A 84 -9.22 -11.07 2.45
C GLY A 84 -9.37 -11.85 1.16
N ALA A 85 -10.35 -11.44 0.36
CA ALA A 85 -10.57 -11.93 -0.99
C ALA A 85 -10.99 -10.75 -1.87
N GLN A 86 -10.58 -10.78 -3.14
CA GLN A 86 -10.97 -9.80 -4.15
C GLN A 86 -11.58 -10.48 -5.37
N SER A 87 -12.44 -9.76 -6.08
CA SER A 87 -13.00 -10.16 -7.37
C SER A 87 -11.92 -10.33 -8.44
N SER A 88 -12.29 -10.78 -9.62
CA SER A 88 -11.38 -11.10 -10.73
C SER A 88 -10.49 -9.93 -11.18
N ALA A 89 -10.91 -8.70 -10.96
CA ALA A 89 -10.07 -7.51 -11.18
C ALA A 89 -9.23 -7.13 -9.97
N GLY A 90 -9.35 -7.84 -8.85
CA GLY A 90 -8.61 -7.55 -7.63
C GLY A 90 -7.12 -7.72 -7.87
N HIS A 91 -6.34 -6.72 -7.47
CA HIS A 91 -4.89 -6.76 -7.48
C HIS A 91 -4.36 -6.90 -6.06
N HIS A 92 -4.70 -5.95 -5.18
CA HIS A 92 -4.48 -6.05 -3.74
C HIS A 92 -5.44 -5.14 -2.97
N ALA A 93 -5.53 -5.37 -1.67
CA ALA A 93 -6.16 -4.45 -0.73
C ALA A 93 -5.31 -4.37 0.54
N ALA A 94 -5.31 -3.20 1.17
CA ALA A 94 -4.75 -3.00 2.49
C ALA A 94 -5.81 -2.46 3.45
N VAL A 95 -5.71 -2.84 4.72
CA VAL A 95 -6.60 -2.37 5.78
C VAL A 95 -5.79 -1.51 6.72
N PHE A 96 -6.19 -0.27 6.85
CA PHE A 96 -5.55 0.70 7.74
C PHE A 96 -6.50 1.08 8.88
N THR A 97 -5.91 1.43 10.01
CA THR A 97 -6.60 2.14 11.08
C THR A 97 -6.13 3.58 11.11
N TYR A 98 -6.98 4.49 11.55
CA TYR A 98 -6.65 5.89 11.73
C TYR A 98 -7.38 6.46 12.95
N ALA A 99 -6.83 7.52 13.55
CA ALA A 99 -7.54 8.26 14.58
C ALA A 99 -8.67 9.05 13.91
N ASP A 100 -9.92 8.64 14.15
CA ASP A 100 -11.08 9.33 13.58
C ASP A 100 -11.42 10.55 14.44
N ASP A 101 -11.20 11.73 13.89
CA ASP A 101 -11.56 13.02 14.51
C ASP A 101 -12.99 13.47 14.15
N GLY A 102 -13.74 12.60 13.47
CA GLY A 102 -15.10 12.88 12.99
C GLY A 102 -15.17 13.73 11.72
N SER A 103 -14.04 14.07 11.11
CA SER A 103 -13.99 14.82 9.84
C SER A 103 -14.25 13.92 8.63
N THR A 104 -13.94 12.63 8.75
CA THR A 104 -14.11 11.66 7.67
C THR A 104 -15.53 11.10 7.66
N ALA A 105 -16.21 11.24 6.53
CA ALA A 105 -17.56 10.69 6.39
C ALA A 105 -17.51 9.17 6.21
N ILE A 106 -17.88 8.43 7.25
CA ILE A 106 -18.03 6.97 7.20
C ILE A 106 -18.95 6.58 6.03
N GLY A 107 -18.56 5.57 5.28
CA GLY A 107 -19.28 5.12 4.10
C GLY A 107 -18.88 5.87 2.82
N THR A 108 -17.93 6.79 2.84
CA THR A 108 -17.35 7.35 1.60
C THR A 108 -16.47 6.32 0.89
N SER A 109 -16.42 6.47 -0.43
CA SER A 109 -15.52 5.71 -1.31
C SER A 109 -15.06 6.68 -2.38
N GLU A 110 -13.79 6.96 -2.44
CA GLU A 110 -13.20 7.95 -3.34
C GLU A 110 -11.95 7.40 -4.04
N PRO A 111 -11.69 7.80 -5.29
CA PRO A 111 -10.45 7.43 -5.95
C PRO A 111 -9.26 7.91 -5.12
N CYS A 112 -8.31 7.04 -4.90
CA CYS A 112 -7.12 7.34 -4.16
C CYS A 112 -5.90 6.63 -4.80
N MET A 113 -4.74 7.27 -4.81
CA MET A 113 -3.54 6.76 -5.48
C MET A 113 -2.49 6.26 -4.49
N GLY A 114 -2.87 5.91 -3.25
CA GLY A 114 -1.91 5.77 -2.15
C GLY A 114 -1.41 7.15 -1.68
N THR A 115 -2.06 8.21 -2.17
CA THR A 115 -1.73 9.60 -1.85
C THR A 115 -2.54 10.15 -0.68
N GLU A 116 -3.45 9.36 -0.15
CA GLU A 116 -4.39 9.72 0.93
C GLU A 116 -3.67 9.90 2.25
N PHE A 117 -2.51 9.30 2.36
CA PHE A 117 -1.55 9.70 3.40
C PHE A 117 -1.19 11.19 3.31
N THR A 118 -1.61 11.89 2.26
CA THR A 118 -1.26 13.28 2.00
C THR A 118 -2.44 14.20 1.71
N SER A 119 -3.61 13.71 1.26
CA SER A 119 -4.65 14.59 0.71
C SER A 119 -5.91 14.76 1.55
N GLY A 120 -6.23 13.85 2.44
CA GLY A 120 -7.46 13.93 3.26
C GLY A 120 -7.39 14.93 4.41
N SER A 121 -6.18 15.20 4.94
CA SER A 121 -5.93 16.17 6.00
C SER A 121 -4.86 17.21 5.67
N LEU A 122 -4.28 17.13 4.48
CA LEU A 122 -3.22 18.03 4.04
C LEU A 122 -3.74 18.80 2.83
N GLY A 123 -4.10 20.07 3.04
CA GLY A 123 -4.43 20.96 1.93
C GLY A 123 -3.32 20.98 0.86
N ALA A 124 -3.62 21.51 -0.32
CA ALA A 124 -2.77 21.53 -1.52
C ALA A 124 -1.31 22.06 -1.33
N ASP A 125 -0.94 22.47 -0.13
CA ASP A 125 0.39 22.99 0.24
C ASP A 125 1.28 21.95 0.95
N ALA A 126 0.95 20.65 0.86
CA ALA A 126 1.59 19.56 1.60
C ALA A 126 3.09 19.32 1.29
N GLY A 127 3.66 20.03 0.35
CA GLY A 127 5.05 19.80 -0.10
C GLY A 127 6.15 20.12 0.92
N ASN A 128 5.90 20.81 2.03
CA ASN A 128 7.00 21.29 2.91
C ASN A 128 6.63 21.56 4.38
N SER A 129 5.61 20.98 4.96
CA SER A 129 5.24 21.28 6.34
C SER A 129 5.26 20.09 7.28
N SER A 130 5.61 20.35 8.55
CA SER A 130 5.57 19.37 9.66
C SER A 130 4.19 18.70 9.81
N SER A 131 3.13 19.34 9.33
CA SER A 131 1.78 18.78 9.29
C SER A 131 1.64 17.56 8.36
N SER A 132 2.45 17.46 7.29
CA SER A 132 2.48 16.29 6.41
C SER A 132 3.00 15.05 7.13
N LEU A 133 4.01 15.22 7.99
CA LEU A 133 4.59 14.14 8.78
C LEU A 133 3.64 13.64 9.88
N LEU A 134 2.88 14.56 10.49
CA LEU A 134 1.87 14.21 11.50
C LEU A 134 0.69 13.44 10.88
N ALA A 135 0.32 13.76 9.63
CA ALA A 135 -0.75 13.02 8.94
C ALA A 135 -0.32 11.61 8.54
N ILE A 136 0.93 11.38 8.13
CA ILE A 136 1.45 10.03 7.95
C ILE A 136 1.35 9.27 9.28
N GLY A 137 1.65 9.91 10.41
CA GLY A 137 1.47 9.35 11.76
C GLY A 137 0.03 8.96 12.09
N ALA A 138 -0.95 9.65 11.55
CA ALA A 138 -2.37 9.37 11.82
C ALA A 138 -2.89 8.08 11.16
N TYR A 139 -2.25 7.58 10.09
CA TYR A 139 -2.65 6.36 9.36
C TYR A 139 -1.82 5.11 9.71
N LEU A 140 -1.20 5.09 10.89
CA LEU A 140 -0.21 4.10 11.28
C LEU A 140 -0.79 2.79 11.79
N GLY A 141 -1.51 2.11 10.95
CA GLY A 141 -1.95 0.78 11.30
C GLY A 141 -2.36 -0.02 10.08
N ALA A 142 -1.41 -0.41 9.22
CA ALA A 142 -1.72 -1.53 8.34
C ALA A 142 -1.95 -2.75 9.22
N ILE A 143 -3.17 -3.25 9.26
CA ILE A 143 -3.56 -4.40 10.08
C ILE A 143 -3.76 -5.66 9.25
N GLY A 144 -3.56 -5.58 7.93
CA GLY A 144 -3.67 -6.70 7.02
C GLY A 144 -4.09 -6.28 5.62
N GLY A 145 -4.43 -7.24 4.79
CA GLY A 145 -4.83 -7.00 3.41
C GLY A 145 -5.41 -8.21 2.72
N ALA A 146 -5.67 -8.06 1.43
CA ALA A 146 -6.11 -9.09 0.53
C ALA A 146 -5.35 -8.99 -0.79
N THR A 147 -5.18 -10.13 -1.45
CA THR A 147 -4.76 -10.22 -2.85
C THR A 147 -5.79 -11.00 -3.64
N GLN A 148 -5.66 -11.03 -4.96
CA GLN A 148 -6.51 -11.90 -5.78
C GLN A 148 -6.44 -13.35 -5.26
N GLY A 149 -7.59 -13.89 -4.88
CA GLY A 149 -7.73 -15.28 -4.45
C GLY A 149 -7.77 -15.49 -2.95
N SER A 150 -6.83 -15.08 -2.18
CA SER A 150 -6.85 -14.96 -0.70
C SER A 150 -5.47 -14.60 -0.17
N SER A 151 -5.40 -13.83 0.88
CA SER A 151 -4.18 -13.64 1.67
C SER A 151 -4.51 -13.67 3.14
N ALA A 152 -3.58 -14.12 3.94
CA ALA A 152 -3.65 -14.00 5.38
C ALA A 152 -2.29 -13.49 5.87
N ALA A 153 -2.27 -12.32 6.50
CA ALA A 153 -1.15 -11.91 7.33
C ALA A 153 -1.45 -12.41 8.75
N THR A 154 -1.00 -13.62 9.05
CA THR A 154 -1.22 -14.21 10.38
C THR A 154 -0.14 -13.69 11.32
N LEU A 155 -0.55 -12.98 12.38
CA LEU A 155 0.34 -12.60 13.46
C LEU A 155 0.82 -13.84 14.23
N PRO A 156 2.04 -13.81 14.78
CA PRO A 156 2.49 -14.88 15.66
C PRO A 156 1.54 -15.08 16.85
N PRO A 157 1.38 -16.31 17.36
CA PRO A 157 0.54 -16.58 18.52
C PRO A 157 0.88 -15.66 19.71
N GLY A 158 -0.13 -15.07 20.31
CA GLY A 158 0.02 -14.15 21.45
C GLY A 158 0.37 -12.70 21.07
N VAL A 159 0.53 -12.40 19.78
CA VAL A 159 0.71 -11.03 19.26
C VAL A 159 -0.61 -10.52 18.70
N ALA A 160 -0.85 -9.24 18.83
CA ALA A 160 -2.01 -8.56 18.27
C ALA A 160 -1.65 -7.13 17.83
N PHE A 161 -2.47 -6.56 16.93
CA PHE A 161 -2.52 -5.11 16.74
C PHE A 161 -3.62 -4.55 17.63
N ARG A 162 -3.33 -3.45 18.35
CA ARG A 162 -4.33 -2.77 19.20
C ARG A 162 -5.03 -1.68 18.42
N MET A 163 -6.36 -1.74 18.41
CA MET A 163 -7.20 -0.65 17.93
C MET A 163 -7.93 -0.01 19.10
N LYS A 164 -7.83 1.30 19.22
CA LYS A 164 -8.50 2.05 20.26
C LYS A 164 -9.96 2.32 19.89
N LYS A 165 -10.80 2.44 20.91
CA LYS A 165 -12.12 3.04 20.76
C LYS A 165 -12.00 4.39 20.03
N GLY A 166 -12.81 4.57 19.00
CA GLY A 166 -12.81 5.79 18.17
C GLY A 166 -11.81 5.75 17.01
N ASN A 167 -11.01 4.67 16.83
CA ASN A 167 -10.30 4.49 15.59
C ASN A 167 -11.28 4.18 14.45
N GLY A 168 -11.02 4.77 13.27
CA GLY A 168 -11.67 4.41 12.02
C GLY A 168 -10.93 3.28 11.30
N ILE A 169 -11.60 2.69 10.33
CA ILE A 169 -11.02 1.70 9.42
C ILE A 169 -11.11 2.23 7.98
N MET A 170 -9.99 2.18 7.26
CA MET A 170 -9.93 2.48 5.84
C MET A 170 -9.52 1.24 5.07
N LEU A 171 -10.30 0.90 4.05
CA LEU A 171 -9.94 -0.10 3.05
C LEU A 171 -9.33 0.63 1.86
N ASN A 172 -8.06 0.41 1.59
CA ASN A 172 -7.40 0.82 0.35
C ASN A 172 -7.49 -0.37 -0.61
N VAL A 173 -8.30 -0.24 -1.65
CA VAL A 173 -8.60 -1.33 -2.59
C VAL A 173 -8.12 -0.97 -3.98
N HIS A 174 -7.28 -1.82 -4.54
CA HIS A 174 -6.69 -1.65 -5.86
C HIS A 174 -7.19 -2.73 -6.80
N TYR A 175 -7.63 -2.31 -7.99
CA TYR A 175 -8.14 -3.17 -9.04
C TYR A 175 -7.42 -2.89 -10.35
N LEU A 176 -6.98 -3.96 -11.01
CA LEU A 176 -6.35 -3.95 -12.33
C LEU A 176 -7.16 -4.85 -13.28
N ASN A 177 -7.89 -4.24 -14.21
CA ASN A 177 -8.67 -5.00 -15.16
C ASN A 177 -7.83 -5.43 -16.37
N THR A 178 -7.34 -6.67 -16.35
CA THR A 178 -6.60 -7.28 -17.46
C THR A 178 -7.50 -7.99 -18.49
N THR A 179 -8.82 -7.93 -18.32
CA THR A 179 -9.79 -8.55 -19.22
C THR A 179 -10.13 -7.66 -20.42
N ARG A 180 -10.92 -8.19 -21.36
CA ARG A 180 -11.38 -7.44 -22.56
C ARG A 180 -12.72 -6.73 -22.35
N ASP A 181 -13.39 -6.98 -21.24
CA ASP A 181 -14.70 -6.42 -20.91
C ASP A 181 -14.59 -5.55 -19.65
N ALA A 182 -15.52 -4.62 -19.49
CA ALA A 182 -15.61 -3.88 -18.23
C ALA A 182 -16.05 -4.83 -17.11
N VAL A 183 -15.44 -4.71 -15.94
CA VAL A 183 -15.71 -5.56 -14.76
C VAL A 183 -15.91 -4.71 -13.51
N ASP A 184 -16.56 -5.30 -12.51
CA ASP A 184 -16.73 -4.66 -11.21
C ASP A 184 -15.66 -5.13 -10.23
N GLY A 185 -15.08 -4.19 -9.51
CA GLY A 185 -14.14 -4.44 -8.41
C GLY A 185 -14.87 -4.58 -7.09
N ASN A 186 -14.63 -5.67 -6.37
CA ASN A 186 -15.14 -5.92 -5.03
C ASN A 186 -14.07 -6.56 -4.16
N THR A 187 -14.08 -6.23 -2.87
CA THR A 187 -13.17 -6.76 -1.87
C THR A 187 -13.94 -7.14 -0.61
N ALA A 188 -13.63 -8.28 -0.04
CA ALA A 188 -14.15 -8.74 1.24
C ALA A 188 -12.96 -8.95 2.19
N ILE A 189 -13.01 -8.36 3.38
CA ILE A 189 -11.99 -8.51 4.42
C ILE A 189 -12.65 -9.10 5.66
N ASP A 190 -12.14 -10.23 6.12
CA ASP A 190 -12.54 -10.87 7.36
C ASP A 190 -11.50 -10.58 8.44
N ILE A 191 -11.91 -9.94 9.53
CA ILE A 191 -11.02 -9.57 10.64
C ILE A 191 -11.47 -10.30 11.90
N LYS A 192 -10.53 -10.93 12.57
CA LYS A 192 -10.74 -11.54 13.88
C LYS A 192 -10.38 -10.55 14.97
N PHE A 193 -11.42 -10.02 15.61
CA PHE A 193 -11.29 -9.15 16.78
C PHE A 193 -11.42 -9.95 18.07
N ALA A 194 -10.83 -9.44 19.14
CA ALA A 194 -11.06 -9.84 20.51
C ALA A 194 -11.01 -8.58 21.40
N ASP A 195 -11.60 -8.67 22.60
CA ASP A 195 -11.45 -7.61 23.59
C ASP A 195 -9.96 -7.36 23.88
N ALA A 196 -9.62 -6.09 24.11
CA ALA A 196 -8.27 -5.71 24.45
C ALA A 196 -7.78 -6.43 25.71
N ASP A 197 -6.71 -7.18 25.58
CA ASP A 197 -6.11 -7.94 26.67
C ASP A 197 -4.73 -7.36 27.01
N PRO A 198 -4.54 -6.82 28.22
CA PRO A 198 -3.26 -6.22 28.61
C PRO A 198 -2.11 -7.24 28.69
N SER A 199 -2.42 -8.54 28.69
CA SER A 199 -1.40 -9.60 28.68
C SER A 199 -0.88 -9.94 27.29
N ARG A 200 -1.54 -9.47 26.21
CA ARG A 200 -1.05 -9.68 24.85
C ARG A 200 0.13 -8.80 24.52
N THR A 201 1.03 -9.36 23.75
CA THR A 201 2.11 -8.61 23.14
C THR A 201 1.55 -7.81 21.96
N ILE A 202 1.68 -6.50 22.01
CA ILE A 202 1.20 -5.62 20.95
C ILE A 202 2.31 -5.40 19.92
N ALA A 203 1.98 -5.57 18.65
CA ALA A 203 2.81 -5.15 17.53
C ALA A 203 2.15 -3.96 16.81
N SER A 204 2.94 -3.18 16.12
CA SER A 204 2.48 -2.11 15.27
C SER A 204 3.39 -1.95 14.06
N MET A 205 2.91 -1.25 13.04
CA MET A 205 3.71 -0.97 11.86
C MET A 205 4.79 0.04 12.18
N PHE A 206 6.03 -0.27 11.77
CA PHE A 206 7.17 0.63 11.75
C PHE A 206 7.42 1.10 10.32
N VAL A 207 7.74 2.37 10.13
CA VAL A 207 8.16 2.91 8.84
C VAL A 207 9.39 3.80 8.99
N ASN A 208 10.28 3.75 7.98
CA ASN A 208 11.31 4.75 7.72
C ASN A 208 11.06 5.32 6.33
N VAL A 209 10.40 6.48 6.24
CA VAL A 209 9.90 7.05 4.99
C VAL A 209 10.69 8.27 4.55
N ASN A 210 11.10 8.26 3.28
CA ASN A 210 11.64 9.41 2.57
C ASN A 210 10.61 9.95 1.58
N ILE A 211 10.20 11.21 1.74
CA ILE A 211 9.32 11.93 0.81
C ILE A 211 10.04 13.10 0.10
N GLY A 212 11.32 13.31 0.40
CA GLY A 212 12.12 14.48 -0.03
C GLY A 212 13.00 14.20 -1.24
N PHE A 213 12.56 13.38 -2.20
CA PHE A 213 13.32 13.07 -3.40
C PHE A 213 12.63 13.60 -4.67
N THR A 214 13.43 13.73 -5.73
CA THR A 214 12.94 13.97 -7.10
C THR A 214 13.68 13.06 -8.05
N ILE A 215 12.96 12.33 -8.87
CA ILE A 215 13.48 11.46 -9.92
C ILE A 215 13.32 12.22 -11.24
N ALA A 216 14.44 12.62 -11.83
CA ALA A 216 14.41 13.37 -13.09
C ALA A 216 13.85 12.51 -14.25
N PRO A 217 13.33 13.15 -15.33
CA PRO A 217 12.94 12.45 -16.55
C PRO A 217 14.11 11.64 -17.13
N ASP A 218 13.80 10.49 -17.72
CA ASP A 218 14.78 9.62 -18.43
C ASP A 218 16.07 9.37 -17.61
N ALA A 219 15.96 9.19 -16.28
CA ALA A 219 17.09 9.14 -15.38
C ALA A 219 17.06 7.96 -14.42
N HIS A 220 18.25 7.48 -14.08
CA HIS A 220 18.48 6.66 -12.90
C HIS A 220 18.74 7.56 -11.69
N THR A 221 18.06 7.34 -10.60
CA THR A 221 18.16 8.14 -9.37
C THR A 221 18.30 7.22 -8.17
N SER A 222 19.10 7.62 -7.20
CA SER A 222 19.19 6.98 -5.88
C SER A 222 18.88 8.01 -4.81
N SER A 223 18.18 7.59 -3.77
CA SER A 223 17.94 8.42 -2.59
C SER A 223 18.08 7.60 -1.32
N THR A 224 18.66 8.20 -0.31
CA THR A 224 18.89 7.57 0.99
C THR A 224 18.37 8.46 2.10
N ILE A 225 17.75 7.85 3.11
CA ILE A 225 17.31 8.53 4.32
C ILE A 225 17.86 7.82 5.54
N ASP A 226 18.43 8.58 6.45
CA ASP A 226 18.93 8.13 7.74
C ASP A 226 18.02 8.61 8.87
N CYS A 227 17.74 7.73 9.81
CA CYS A 227 16.97 8.04 11.01
C CYS A 227 17.66 7.46 12.25
N VAL A 228 17.98 8.31 13.21
CA VAL A 228 18.60 7.88 14.47
C VAL A 228 17.51 7.46 15.45
N ALA A 229 17.54 6.20 15.86
CA ALA A 229 16.64 5.65 16.86
C ALA A 229 16.86 6.35 18.22
N GLN A 230 15.79 6.86 18.83
CA GLN A 230 15.85 7.50 20.14
C GLN A 230 15.43 6.57 21.29
N SER A 231 14.91 5.39 20.96
CA SER A 231 14.60 4.31 21.88
C SER A 231 14.79 2.98 21.20
N ASP A 232 14.89 1.91 21.96
CA ASP A 232 14.99 0.57 21.39
C ASP A 232 13.73 0.21 20.60
N LEU A 233 13.92 -0.48 19.46
CA LEU A 233 12.88 -0.96 18.58
C LEU A 233 13.08 -2.46 18.34
N ASN A 234 12.08 -3.28 18.67
CA ASN A 234 12.12 -4.72 18.52
C ASN A 234 11.39 -5.16 17.25
N LEU A 235 12.12 -5.31 16.16
CA LEU A 235 11.55 -5.66 14.84
C LEU A 235 11.17 -7.14 14.77
N LEU A 236 9.98 -7.41 14.24
CA LEU A 236 9.49 -8.74 13.90
C LEU A 236 9.57 -9.01 12.40
N LEU A 237 9.51 -7.96 11.59
CA LEU A 237 9.53 -8.05 10.13
C LEU A 237 10.07 -6.76 9.56
N MET A 238 10.79 -6.86 8.43
CA MET A 238 11.24 -5.72 7.63
C MET A 238 11.14 -6.03 6.15
N ALA A 239 10.61 -5.08 5.38
CA ALA A 239 10.50 -5.06 3.93
C ALA A 239 10.83 -3.66 3.41
N ASN A 240 10.90 -3.50 2.09
CA ASN A 240 10.94 -2.19 1.46
C ASN A 240 9.66 -1.96 0.64
N HIS A 241 9.35 -0.69 0.37
CA HIS A 241 8.24 -0.32 -0.49
C HIS A 241 8.63 0.84 -1.42
N MET A 242 8.46 0.60 -2.69
CA MET A 242 8.54 1.56 -3.81
C MET A 242 7.37 1.30 -4.75
N HIS A 243 7.24 2.10 -5.80
CA HIS A 243 6.27 1.87 -6.86
C HIS A 243 6.93 1.30 -8.14
N GLU A 244 6.30 1.54 -9.29
CA GLU A 244 6.61 0.85 -10.56
C GLU A 244 8.01 1.15 -11.14
N PHE A 245 8.61 2.31 -10.81
CA PHE A 245 9.92 2.72 -11.35
C PHE A 245 11.08 2.31 -10.45
N GLY A 246 10.80 1.64 -9.34
CA GLY A 246 11.82 1.06 -8.47
C GLY A 246 12.69 0.04 -9.20
N THR A 247 13.97 -0.01 -8.87
CA THR A 247 14.93 -1.00 -9.41
C THR A 247 15.57 -1.85 -8.32
N SER A 248 15.80 -1.27 -7.14
CA SER A 248 16.28 -1.97 -5.95
C SER A 248 16.07 -1.12 -4.71
N ALA A 249 15.97 -1.75 -3.55
CA ALA A 249 15.91 -1.07 -2.26
C ALA A 249 16.63 -1.84 -1.18
N SER A 250 17.05 -1.13 -0.13
CA SER A 250 17.61 -1.76 1.06
C SER A 250 17.29 -0.97 2.32
N THR A 251 17.12 -1.69 3.42
CA THR A 251 17.07 -1.10 4.76
C THR A 251 18.10 -1.77 5.64
N GLU A 252 18.94 -0.97 6.27
CA GLU A 252 20.06 -1.41 7.11
C GLU A 252 20.12 -0.64 8.43
N VAL A 253 20.80 -1.20 9.43
CA VAL A 253 21.12 -0.53 10.71
C VAL A 253 22.61 -0.32 10.79
N ILE A 254 23.00 0.89 11.13
CA ILE A 254 24.38 1.26 11.46
C ILE A 254 24.44 1.44 12.98
N PRO A 255 25.08 0.52 13.72
CA PRO A 255 25.19 0.61 15.17
C PRO A 255 25.87 1.91 15.61
N ALA A 256 25.45 2.47 16.74
CA ALA A 256 26.03 3.69 17.29
C ALA A 256 27.55 3.57 17.44
N GLY A 257 28.28 4.55 16.89
CA GLY A 257 29.74 4.55 16.87
C GLY A 257 30.41 3.60 15.88
N SER A 258 29.62 2.87 15.05
CA SER A 258 30.12 2.01 13.97
C SER A 258 29.99 2.73 12.61
N THR A 259 30.78 2.28 11.65
CA THR A 259 30.62 2.63 10.22
C THR A 259 30.20 1.41 9.39
N THR A 260 30.06 0.25 10.03
CA THR A 260 29.70 -1.00 9.35
C THR A 260 28.21 -1.26 9.54
N PRO A 261 27.41 -1.24 8.46
CA PRO A 261 25.98 -1.52 8.53
C PRO A 261 25.71 -3.01 8.70
N THR A 262 24.55 -3.31 9.28
CA THR A 262 23.92 -4.63 9.26
C THR A 262 22.67 -4.55 8.39
N MET A 263 22.60 -5.38 7.37
CA MET A 263 21.44 -5.45 6.47
C MET A 263 20.25 -6.04 7.21
N LEU A 264 19.13 -5.32 7.24
CA LEU A 264 17.85 -5.82 7.73
C LEU A 264 17.08 -6.48 6.61
N HIS A 265 16.96 -5.80 5.47
CA HIS A 265 16.29 -6.32 4.28
C HIS A 265 16.86 -5.67 3.01
N GLU A 266 17.01 -6.49 1.94
CA GLU A 266 17.52 -6.03 0.64
C GLU A 266 16.72 -6.64 -0.50
N ASP A 267 16.17 -5.79 -1.36
CA ASP A 267 15.59 -6.12 -2.65
C ASP A 267 16.59 -5.76 -3.76
N LYS A 268 17.43 -6.71 -4.17
CA LYS A 268 18.44 -6.50 -5.22
C LYS A 268 17.84 -6.19 -6.58
N THR A 269 16.62 -6.66 -6.80
CA THR A 269 15.84 -6.42 -8.00
C THR A 269 14.42 -6.15 -7.56
N TRP A 270 13.91 -4.96 -7.87
CA TRP A 270 12.53 -4.59 -7.62
C TRP A 270 11.67 -4.91 -8.84
N THR A 271 10.47 -5.43 -8.61
CA THR A 271 9.46 -5.63 -9.65
C THR A 271 8.16 -4.93 -9.27
N TYR A 272 7.34 -4.63 -10.27
CA TYR A 272 6.04 -3.99 -10.08
C TYR A 272 5.16 -4.73 -9.04
N GLU A 273 5.19 -6.06 -9.02
CA GLU A 273 4.39 -6.87 -8.09
C GLU A 273 4.83 -6.70 -6.63
N MET A 274 6.09 -6.34 -6.38
CA MET A 274 6.62 -6.22 -5.02
C MET A 274 6.03 -5.02 -4.26
N GLN A 275 5.50 -4.02 -4.96
CA GLN A 275 4.76 -2.93 -4.29
C GLN A 275 3.51 -3.45 -3.55
N PHE A 276 2.99 -4.62 -3.91
CA PHE A 276 1.76 -5.21 -3.39
C PHE A 276 2.00 -6.50 -2.60
N ASN A 277 3.03 -7.25 -3.01
CA ASN A 277 3.47 -8.48 -2.37
C ASN A 277 4.96 -8.38 -2.04
N PRO A 278 5.33 -7.56 -1.06
CA PRO A 278 6.73 -7.36 -0.72
C PRO A 278 7.36 -8.66 -0.22
N VAL A 279 8.59 -8.90 -0.62
CA VAL A 279 9.46 -9.86 0.07
C VAL A 279 9.85 -9.23 1.41
N TYR A 280 10.07 -10.05 2.43
CA TYR A 280 10.43 -9.55 3.75
C TYR A 280 11.43 -10.46 4.45
N THR A 281 12.13 -9.89 5.41
CA THR A 281 12.92 -10.60 6.42
C THR A 281 12.14 -10.60 7.72
N ASP A 282 12.08 -11.74 8.42
CA ASP A 282 11.32 -11.86 9.67
C ASP A 282 12.16 -12.40 10.82
N TRP A 283 11.73 -12.08 12.03
CA TRP A 283 12.29 -12.52 13.30
C TRP A 283 11.20 -13.02 14.24
N SER A 284 11.54 -13.98 15.10
CA SER A 284 10.57 -14.49 16.05
C SER A 284 10.29 -13.51 17.18
N VAL A 285 9.12 -13.62 17.80
CA VAL A 285 8.77 -12.83 19.00
C VAL A 285 9.75 -13.04 20.15
N ALA A 286 10.28 -14.27 20.27
CA ALA A 286 11.24 -14.62 21.31
C ALA A 286 12.66 -14.08 21.03
N GLN A 287 12.95 -13.75 19.78
CA GLN A 287 14.24 -13.23 19.32
C GLN A 287 14.02 -12.17 18.24
N PRO A 288 13.41 -11.03 18.58
CA PRO A 288 13.27 -9.91 17.65
C PRO A 288 14.63 -9.34 17.29
N TYR A 289 14.74 -8.69 16.15
CA TYR A 289 15.92 -7.88 15.87
C TYR A 289 15.82 -6.58 16.66
N VAL A 290 16.81 -6.31 17.49
CA VAL A 290 16.81 -5.11 18.32
C VAL A 290 17.63 -4.02 17.63
N VAL A 291 16.98 -2.92 17.27
CA VAL A 291 17.63 -1.66 16.94
C VAL A 291 17.75 -0.89 18.25
N HIS A 292 18.97 -0.55 18.65
CA HIS A 292 19.21 0.14 19.91
C HIS A 292 19.08 1.66 19.77
N ALA A 293 18.74 2.32 20.86
CA ALA A 293 18.81 3.77 20.93
C ALA A 293 20.20 4.27 20.53
N GLY A 294 20.27 5.23 19.61
CA GLY A 294 21.52 5.75 19.03
C GLY A 294 21.94 5.08 17.72
N ASP A 295 21.38 3.92 17.36
CA ASP A 295 21.60 3.31 16.06
C ASP A 295 20.94 4.14 14.95
N THR A 296 21.50 4.08 13.75
CA THR A 296 20.92 4.72 12.57
C THR A 296 20.24 3.69 11.68
N ILE A 297 18.94 3.85 11.44
CA ILE A 297 18.21 3.10 10.42
C ILE A 297 18.33 3.84 9.11
N ARG A 298 18.88 3.18 8.10
CA ARG A 298 19.09 3.72 6.75
C ARG A 298 18.23 2.98 5.76
N THR A 299 17.44 3.72 4.97
CA THR A 299 16.72 3.17 3.82
C THR A 299 17.23 3.82 2.55
N THR A 300 17.60 3.02 1.56
CA THR A 300 18.06 3.45 0.23
C THR A 300 17.17 2.87 -0.83
N CYS A 301 16.71 3.73 -1.76
CA CYS A 301 15.90 3.35 -2.90
C CYS A 301 16.56 3.79 -4.19
N ASN A 302 16.45 2.96 -5.21
CA ASN A 302 16.98 3.22 -6.55
C ASN A 302 15.86 3.10 -7.57
N TRP A 303 15.82 4.02 -8.54
CA TRP A 303 14.78 4.07 -9.57
C TRP A 303 15.37 4.21 -10.96
N ALA A 304 14.59 3.80 -11.96
CA ALA A 304 14.81 4.11 -13.37
C ALA A 304 13.54 4.74 -13.94
N ASN A 305 13.48 6.06 -13.98
CA ASN A 305 12.39 6.79 -14.62
C ASN A 305 12.58 6.75 -16.14
N THR A 306 11.69 6.05 -16.82
CA THR A 306 11.69 5.94 -18.29
C THR A 306 10.67 6.86 -18.95
N THR A 307 10.12 7.84 -18.23
CA THR A 307 9.15 8.80 -18.73
C THR A 307 9.77 10.18 -18.93
N SER A 308 9.07 11.03 -19.68
CA SER A 308 9.45 12.43 -19.90
C SER A 308 9.16 13.37 -18.72
N ASP A 309 8.53 12.87 -17.65
CA ASP A 309 8.10 13.67 -16.52
C ASP A 309 8.96 13.38 -15.28
N ALA A 310 9.25 14.42 -14.50
CA ALA A 310 9.87 14.24 -13.20
C ALA A 310 8.86 13.63 -12.21
N MET A 311 9.35 12.77 -11.33
CA MET A 311 8.53 12.11 -10.31
C MET A 311 8.99 12.48 -8.91
N THR A 312 8.02 12.65 -8.02
CA THR A 312 8.22 12.90 -6.59
C THR A 312 7.27 12.01 -5.81
N PHE A 313 7.39 12.02 -4.49
CA PHE A 313 6.34 11.49 -3.62
C PHE A 313 5.01 12.22 -3.93
N PRO A 314 3.87 11.52 -4.00
CA PRO A 314 3.66 10.09 -3.77
C PRO A 314 3.62 9.25 -5.07
N ARG A 315 3.94 9.83 -6.25
CA ARG A 315 3.99 9.07 -7.52
C ARG A 315 4.99 7.92 -7.44
N GLU A 316 6.10 8.13 -6.73
CA GLU A 316 7.04 7.12 -6.28
C GLU A 316 7.24 7.22 -4.77
N MET A 317 7.62 6.11 -4.14
CA MET A 317 7.89 6.03 -2.72
C MET A 317 9.28 5.48 -2.43
N CYS A 318 9.78 5.80 -1.23
CA CYS A 318 10.98 5.21 -0.65
C CYS A 318 10.69 4.93 0.83
N VAL A 319 10.37 3.70 1.15
CA VAL A 319 9.95 3.32 2.50
C VAL A 319 10.62 2.01 2.91
N GLY A 320 11.31 2.01 4.05
CA GLY A 320 11.52 0.82 4.84
C GLY A 320 10.28 0.60 5.71
N VAL A 321 9.61 -0.53 5.58
CA VAL A 321 8.37 -0.85 6.30
C VAL A 321 8.48 -2.17 7.02
N GLY A 322 7.93 -2.26 8.21
CA GLY A 322 7.97 -3.50 8.98
C GLY A 322 6.94 -3.52 10.11
N PHE A 323 7.05 -4.55 10.93
CA PHE A 323 6.32 -4.65 12.19
C PHE A 323 7.29 -4.77 13.34
N ALA A 324 6.99 -4.11 14.43
CA ALA A 324 7.77 -4.16 15.65
C ALA A 324 6.88 -4.34 16.88
N LEU A 325 7.45 -4.86 17.95
CA LEU A 325 6.76 -4.97 19.22
C LEU A 325 6.63 -3.58 19.85
N ALA A 326 5.43 -3.23 20.26
CA ALA A 326 5.18 -1.99 20.97
C ALA A 326 5.87 -2.04 22.35
N PRO A 327 6.46 -0.92 22.80
CA PRO A 327 6.96 -0.81 24.18
C PRO A 327 5.87 -1.11 25.21
N SER A 328 6.26 -1.59 26.38
CA SER A 328 5.30 -1.88 27.46
C SER A 328 4.42 -0.67 27.76
N GLY A 329 3.11 -0.85 27.73
CA GLY A 329 2.12 0.19 27.95
C GLY A 329 1.84 1.10 26.75
N ALA A 330 2.48 0.85 25.59
CA ALA A 330 2.16 1.51 24.35
C ALA A 330 1.38 0.57 23.41
N ASP A 331 0.59 1.15 22.51
CA ASP A 331 -0.17 0.41 21.49
C ASP A 331 0.42 0.60 20.09
N THR A 332 1.39 1.49 19.95
CA THR A 332 2.09 1.80 18.70
C THR A 332 3.59 1.80 18.91
N VAL A 333 4.34 1.69 17.82
CA VAL A 333 5.81 1.85 17.81
C VAL A 333 6.19 3.22 17.25
N PRO A 334 7.40 3.72 17.55
CA PRO A 334 7.92 4.92 16.90
C PRO A 334 8.03 4.74 15.40
N MET A 335 8.07 5.84 14.65
CA MET A 335 8.33 5.85 13.22
C MET A 335 9.45 6.82 12.87
N CYS A 336 10.00 6.66 11.69
CA CYS A 336 10.93 7.59 11.08
C CYS A 336 10.31 8.26 9.87
N ALA A 337 10.29 9.58 9.84
CA ALA A 337 9.85 10.32 8.66
C ALA A 337 10.81 11.47 8.37
N GLN A 338 11.33 11.52 7.15
CA GLN A 338 12.32 12.53 6.73
C GLN A 338 13.51 12.67 7.70
N GLY A 339 14.01 11.53 8.21
CA GLY A 339 15.11 11.49 9.17
C GLY A 339 14.74 11.86 10.62
N ALA A 340 13.50 12.24 10.88
CA ALA A 340 13.03 12.51 12.22
C ALA A 340 12.45 11.25 12.86
N TRP A 341 12.88 10.96 14.10
CA TRP A 341 12.28 9.95 14.94
C TRP A 341 11.02 10.52 15.60
N ILE A 342 9.88 9.93 15.33
CA ILE A 342 8.58 10.32 15.86
C ILE A 342 8.19 9.26 16.90
N PRO A 343 8.07 9.63 18.18
CA PRO A 343 7.75 8.69 19.24
C PRO A 343 6.31 8.20 19.17
N THR A 344 6.02 7.14 19.93
CA THR A 344 4.66 6.59 20.09
C THR A 344 3.71 7.58 20.77
N GLY A 345 2.42 7.51 20.42
CA GLY A 345 1.36 8.19 21.18
C GLY A 345 1.10 9.64 20.79
N ILE A 346 1.37 10.02 19.54
CA ILE A 346 0.89 11.30 18.98
C ILE A 346 -0.50 11.12 18.40
#